data_3c1bd59a5196cbc2114031fb919eeb08
#
_entry.id   3c1bd59a5196cbc2114031fb919eeb08
#
_cell.length_a   1.000
_cell.length_b   1.000
_cell.length_c   1.000
_cell.angle_alpha   90.00
_cell.angle_beta   90.00
_cell.angle_gamma   90.00
#
_symmetry.space_group_name_H-M   'P 1'
#
loop_
_entity.id
_entity.type
_entity.pdbx_description
1 polymer ?
#
loop_
_entity_poly.entity_id
_entity_poly.type
_entity_poly.pdbx_seq_one_letter_code
_entity_poly.pdbx_strand_id
1 'polypeptide(L)'
;TSAPKNIKQTTSYLYTENQYFRFPPLVREFIAHWEKLKSGGRAEGPIHWFTVTNSSDDGIGKGTYTTNEMFKLLGKQDVMPGVARAIKRQELELELGNRKVIRPVLYNRVRQMPTPEGKAAAQAEYQANEQAIQRLEKELADIKAKQREAEKKQGQQNAKNQNNPNSQAANPIENQELSQEESNLTKELGYEISDTPGIKAHICTLMPKDEQGNYVHSYKDSKGNEIPAEVYVHSKVTIMDDVFTVISSANLNTRSMQVDTELGIIMECGEVAEGLRKRLWDLHTNKNGAANPDNLHDYAVAVDIFDVWQQLIKANKDAQKDGTYPECALREFYRADPTMSKSD
;
A
#
# COMPACT_ATOMS: atom_id res chain seq x y z
N THR A 1 -12.77 -15.73 14.76
CA THR A 1 -12.10 -15.24 13.57
C THR A 1 -11.29 -16.35 12.92
N SER A 2 -11.85 -17.01 11.91
CA SER A 2 -11.27 -18.18 11.24
C SER A 2 -10.26 -17.81 10.13
N ALA A 3 -10.42 -16.63 9.52
CA ALA A 3 -9.54 -16.20 8.44
C ALA A 3 -8.03 -16.26 8.75
N PRO A 4 -7.52 -15.83 9.92
CA PRO A 4 -6.09 -15.94 10.22
C PRO A 4 -5.60 -17.38 10.40
N LYS A 5 -6.51 -18.32 10.76
CA LYS A 5 -6.11 -19.74 10.93
C LYS A 5 -5.95 -20.42 9.59
N ASN A 6 -6.81 -20.10 8.62
CA ASN A 6 -6.85 -20.77 7.32
C ASN A 6 -5.80 -20.22 6.36
N ILE A 7 -5.38 -18.97 6.54
CA ILE A 7 -4.28 -18.39 5.76
C ILE A 7 -2.98 -19.19 5.90
N LYS A 8 -2.82 -19.94 7.00
CA LYS A 8 -1.68 -20.85 7.24
C LYS A 8 -1.70 -22.12 6.39
N GLN A 9 -2.69 -22.27 5.51
CA GLN A 9 -2.82 -23.40 4.59
C GLN A 9 -2.65 -22.97 3.12
N THR A 10 -2.62 -21.66 2.84
CA THR A 10 -2.43 -21.12 1.49
C THR A 10 -1.05 -21.51 0.96
N THR A 11 -1.01 -22.03 -0.26
CA THR A 11 0.22 -22.51 -0.89
C THR A 11 0.56 -21.84 -2.22
N SER A 12 -0.41 -21.46 -3.02
CA SER A 12 -0.21 -20.87 -4.35
C SER A 12 -0.65 -19.42 -4.40
N TYR A 13 -1.90 -19.12 -4.05
CA TYR A 13 -2.42 -17.78 -4.10
C TYR A 13 -3.45 -17.46 -3.00
N LEU A 14 -3.57 -16.18 -2.74
CA LEU A 14 -4.62 -15.58 -1.94
C LEU A 14 -5.30 -14.49 -2.77
N TYR A 15 -6.62 -14.49 -2.84
CA TYR A 15 -7.41 -13.40 -3.36
C TYR A 15 -8.21 -12.76 -2.24
N THR A 16 -8.20 -11.43 -2.18
CA THR A 16 -9.03 -10.66 -1.25
C THR A 16 -9.73 -9.52 -1.99
N GLU A 17 -11.05 -9.41 -1.82
CA GLU A 17 -11.82 -8.25 -2.21
C GLU A 17 -12.46 -7.68 -0.97
N ASN A 18 -12.05 -6.46 -0.57
CA ASN A 18 -12.44 -5.89 0.69
C ASN A 18 -12.51 -4.37 0.64
N GLN A 19 -13.50 -3.80 1.31
CA GLN A 19 -13.69 -2.35 1.41
C GLN A 19 -12.45 -1.64 1.95
N TYR A 20 -11.79 -2.23 2.96
CA TYR A 20 -10.57 -1.72 3.57
C TYR A 20 -9.46 -2.77 3.51
N PHE A 21 -8.24 -2.33 3.32
CA PHE A 21 -7.06 -3.17 3.31
C PHE A 21 -6.01 -2.58 4.27
N ARG A 22 -6.28 -2.69 5.58
CA ARG A 22 -5.54 -2.00 6.63
C ARG A 22 -5.46 -2.79 7.95
N PHE A 23 -5.18 -4.10 7.83
CA PHE A 23 -4.99 -4.98 8.98
C PHE A 23 -3.59 -5.66 8.93
N PRO A 24 -2.51 -4.95 9.33
CA PRO A 24 -1.14 -5.44 9.31
C PRO A 24 -0.91 -6.81 9.95
N PRO A 25 -1.63 -7.20 11.05
CA PRO A 25 -1.46 -8.53 11.62
C PRO A 25 -1.70 -9.67 10.64
N LEU A 26 -2.60 -9.51 9.66
CA LEU A 26 -2.86 -10.51 8.65
C LEU A 26 -1.62 -10.78 7.78
N VAL A 27 -0.91 -9.73 7.36
CA VAL A 27 0.31 -9.86 6.56
C VAL A 27 1.42 -10.52 7.37
N ARG A 28 1.56 -10.17 8.66
CA ARG A 28 2.56 -10.80 9.55
C ARG A 28 2.33 -12.30 9.71
N GLU A 29 1.08 -12.73 9.88
CA GLU A 29 0.72 -14.15 9.92
C GLU A 29 1.05 -14.86 8.61
N PHE A 30 0.87 -14.17 7.47
CA PHE A 30 1.18 -14.70 6.16
C PHE A 30 2.70 -14.85 5.94
N ILE A 31 3.49 -13.88 6.38
CA ILE A 31 4.96 -13.96 6.36
C ILE A 31 5.45 -15.12 7.23
N ALA A 32 4.92 -15.24 8.46
CA ALA A 32 5.26 -16.34 9.34
C ALA A 32 4.87 -17.72 8.77
N HIS A 33 3.75 -17.79 8.05
CA HIS A 33 3.35 -19.00 7.32
C HIS A 33 4.34 -19.33 6.19
N TRP A 34 4.76 -18.36 5.41
CA TRP A 34 5.78 -18.54 4.38
C TRP A 34 7.09 -19.10 4.95
N GLU A 35 7.61 -18.51 6.02
CA GLU A 35 8.83 -18.97 6.68
C GLU A 35 8.71 -20.43 7.13
N LYS A 36 7.52 -20.81 7.62
CA LYS A 36 7.23 -22.20 8.00
C LYS A 36 7.22 -23.14 6.80
N LEU A 37 6.62 -22.74 5.68
CA LEU A 37 6.62 -23.52 4.44
C LEU A 37 8.04 -23.71 3.92
N LYS A 38 8.84 -22.64 3.89
CA LYS A 38 10.24 -22.68 3.46
C LYS A 38 11.09 -23.57 4.35
N SER A 39 10.96 -23.49 5.66
CA SER A 39 11.66 -24.37 6.60
C SER A 39 11.21 -25.84 6.53
N GLY A 40 9.96 -26.07 6.08
CA GLY A 40 9.40 -27.41 5.80
C GLY A 40 9.83 -28.01 4.46
N GLY A 41 10.72 -27.34 3.71
CA GLY A 41 11.25 -27.85 2.45
C GLY A 41 10.51 -27.43 1.19
N ARG A 42 9.68 -26.36 1.26
CA ARG A 42 9.02 -25.81 0.06
C ARG A 42 10.06 -25.39 -0.97
N ALA A 43 9.95 -25.90 -2.18
CA ALA A 43 10.80 -25.61 -3.32
C ALA A 43 10.28 -24.43 -4.16
N GLU A 44 8.97 -24.21 -4.17
CA GLU A 44 8.33 -23.15 -4.94
C GLU A 44 8.65 -21.77 -4.36
N GLY A 45 8.48 -20.74 -5.19
CA GLY A 45 8.71 -19.35 -4.85
C GLY A 45 7.59 -18.74 -3.97
N PRO A 46 7.49 -17.41 -3.93
CA PRO A 46 6.54 -16.68 -3.07
C PRO A 46 5.09 -16.99 -3.40
N ILE A 47 4.21 -16.85 -2.41
CA ILE A 47 2.77 -16.95 -2.58
C ILE A 47 2.28 -15.63 -3.21
N HIS A 48 1.31 -15.72 -4.12
CA HIS A 48 0.78 -14.58 -4.85
C HIS A 48 -0.50 -14.05 -4.21
N TRP A 49 -0.53 -12.77 -3.90
CA TRP A 49 -1.70 -12.12 -3.31
C TRP A 49 -2.32 -11.12 -4.27
N PHE A 50 -3.53 -11.41 -4.70
CA PHE A 50 -4.35 -10.52 -5.53
C PHE A 50 -5.35 -9.80 -4.64
N THR A 51 -5.29 -8.47 -4.61
CA THR A 51 -6.17 -7.65 -3.75
C THR A 51 -6.93 -6.63 -4.58
N VAL A 52 -8.22 -6.52 -4.32
CA VAL A 52 -9.08 -5.45 -4.79
C VAL A 52 -9.65 -4.71 -3.59
N THR A 53 -9.46 -3.38 -3.55
CA THR A 53 -9.89 -2.52 -2.44
C THR A 53 -10.14 -1.10 -2.91
N ASN A 54 -10.55 -0.19 -2.02
CA ASN A 54 -10.74 1.22 -2.33
C ASN A 54 -9.48 2.03 -2.05
N SER A 55 -9.21 3.05 -2.87
CA SER A 55 -8.15 4.03 -2.60
C SER A 55 -8.64 5.20 -1.74
N SER A 56 -9.95 5.44 -1.70
CA SER A 56 -10.60 6.46 -0.87
C SER A 56 -11.36 5.82 0.27
N ASP A 57 -11.33 6.47 1.44
CA ASP A 57 -12.13 6.10 2.61
C ASP A 57 -13.16 7.19 2.87
N ASP A 58 -14.43 6.89 2.60
CA ASP A 58 -15.57 7.76 2.93
C ASP A 58 -16.10 7.55 4.36
N GLY A 59 -15.41 6.73 5.15
CA GLY A 59 -15.83 6.34 6.49
C GLY A 59 -15.28 7.20 7.63
N ILE A 60 -15.72 6.89 8.84
CA ILE A 60 -15.23 7.47 10.09
C ILE A 60 -13.80 6.96 10.33
N GLY A 61 -12.82 7.84 10.16
CA GLY A 61 -11.41 7.52 10.31
C GLY A 61 -10.75 7.06 9.00
N LYS A 62 -9.67 7.75 8.63
CA LYS A 62 -9.01 7.50 7.34
C LYS A 62 -8.08 6.28 7.33
N GLY A 63 -7.73 5.72 8.51
CA GLY A 63 -6.87 4.53 8.66
C GLY A 63 -5.58 4.52 7.82
N THR A 64 -5.11 5.69 7.41
CA THR A 64 -3.98 5.81 6.46
C THR A 64 -2.68 5.28 7.03
N TYR A 65 -2.51 5.36 8.35
CA TYR A 65 -1.33 4.81 9.03
C TYR A 65 -1.30 3.28 8.93
N THR A 66 -2.39 2.61 9.30
CA THR A 66 -2.49 1.14 9.27
C THR A 66 -2.48 0.59 7.85
N THR A 67 -3.07 1.33 6.89
CA THR A 67 -2.97 1.01 5.45
C THR A 67 -1.52 1.07 4.98
N ASN A 68 -0.80 2.15 5.31
CA ASN A 68 0.61 2.28 4.93
C ASN A 68 1.50 1.21 5.60
N GLU A 69 1.25 0.89 6.89
CA GLU A 69 1.93 -0.21 7.57
C GLU A 69 1.72 -1.56 6.87
N MET A 70 0.48 -1.84 6.44
CA MET A 70 0.17 -3.06 5.71
C MET A 70 0.90 -3.10 4.36
N PHE A 71 0.91 -1.99 3.63
CA PHE A 71 1.62 -1.89 2.35
C PHE A 71 3.14 -1.97 2.50
N LYS A 72 3.69 -1.39 3.57
CA LYS A 72 5.11 -1.54 3.92
C LYS A 72 5.49 -3.01 4.09
N LEU A 73 4.66 -3.79 4.78
CA LEU A 73 4.86 -5.23 4.94
C LEU A 73 4.77 -6.02 3.63
N LEU A 74 4.13 -5.47 2.59
CA LEU A 74 4.01 -6.05 1.27
C LEU A 74 5.01 -5.47 0.25
N GLY A 75 5.93 -4.60 0.69
CA GLY A 75 6.87 -3.93 -0.21
C GLY A 75 6.22 -2.88 -1.13
N LYS A 76 5.06 -2.35 -0.77
CA LYS A 76 4.23 -1.43 -1.58
C LYS A 76 4.04 -0.05 -0.95
N GLN A 77 4.99 0.43 -0.17
CA GLN A 77 4.85 1.73 0.52
C GLN A 77 4.94 2.96 -0.40
N ASP A 78 5.42 2.79 -1.62
CA ASP A 78 5.50 3.83 -2.66
C ASP A 78 4.13 4.25 -3.20
N VAL A 79 3.09 3.45 -2.98
CA VAL A 79 1.72 3.78 -3.39
C VAL A 79 1.00 4.78 -2.46
N MET A 80 1.61 5.12 -1.31
CA MET A 80 1.12 6.13 -0.35
C MET A 80 2.24 7.10 0.06
N PRO A 81 2.86 7.83 -0.87
CA PRO A 81 4.08 8.59 -0.61
C PRO A 81 3.90 9.70 0.43
N GLY A 82 2.77 10.38 0.45
CA GLY A 82 2.48 11.44 1.43
C GLY A 82 2.43 10.93 2.86
N VAL A 83 1.76 9.80 3.09
CA VAL A 83 1.66 9.15 4.41
C VAL A 83 3.02 8.60 4.83
N ALA A 84 3.75 7.95 3.93
CA ALA A 84 5.09 7.44 4.20
C ALA A 84 6.04 8.55 4.66
N ARG A 85 6.03 9.71 3.99
CA ARG A 85 6.81 10.89 4.41
C ARG A 85 6.40 11.42 5.78
N ALA A 86 5.09 11.49 6.06
CA ALA A 86 4.60 11.97 7.35
C ALA A 86 5.03 11.05 8.50
N ILE A 87 4.99 9.74 8.29
CA ILE A 87 5.45 8.75 9.27
C ILE A 87 6.96 8.90 9.49
N LYS A 88 7.76 8.93 8.42
CA LYS A 88 9.21 9.09 8.52
C LYS A 88 9.60 10.36 9.27
N ARG A 89 8.94 11.47 8.96
CA ARG A 89 9.15 12.72 9.67
C ARG A 89 8.88 12.57 11.16
N GLN A 90 7.79 11.93 11.57
CA GLN A 90 7.45 11.70 12.96
C GLN A 90 8.47 10.81 13.67
N GLU A 91 8.96 9.75 13.01
CA GLU A 91 10.02 8.89 13.55
C GLU A 91 11.31 9.67 13.79
N LEU A 92 11.74 10.49 12.83
CA LEU A 92 12.93 11.31 12.96
C LEU A 92 12.79 12.38 14.06
N GLU A 93 11.62 13.03 14.17
CA GLU A 93 11.34 14.01 15.25
C GLU A 93 11.40 13.36 16.63
N LEU A 94 10.88 12.13 16.76
CA LEU A 94 10.93 11.36 18.00
C LEU A 94 12.38 10.94 18.35
N GLU A 95 13.12 10.40 17.39
CA GLU A 95 14.52 10.01 17.61
C GLU A 95 15.38 11.23 17.98
N LEU A 96 15.22 12.33 17.26
CA LEU A 96 15.91 13.59 17.56
C LEU A 96 15.59 14.10 18.97
N GLY A 97 14.31 14.04 19.37
CA GLY A 97 13.88 14.37 20.72
C GLY A 97 14.58 13.51 21.77
N ASN A 98 14.59 12.19 21.59
CA ASN A 98 15.27 11.25 22.49
C ASN A 98 16.76 11.53 22.60
N ARG A 99 17.44 11.79 21.47
CA ARG A 99 18.87 12.13 21.43
C ARG A 99 19.20 13.43 22.17
N LYS A 100 18.33 14.45 22.02
CA LYS A 100 18.46 15.73 22.73
C LYS A 100 18.25 15.59 24.23
N VAL A 101 17.34 14.73 24.68
CA VAL A 101 17.12 14.43 26.11
C VAL A 101 18.31 13.72 26.74
N ILE A 102 18.95 12.79 26.04
CA ILE A 102 20.11 12.04 26.54
C ILE A 102 21.39 12.90 26.55
N ARG A 103 21.48 13.90 25.68
CA ARG A 103 22.66 14.77 25.51
C ARG A 103 23.26 15.31 26.81
N PRO A 104 22.51 15.96 27.73
CA PRO A 104 23.07 16.47 28.98
C PRO A 104 23.54 15.33 29.91
N VAL A 105 22.92 14.18 29.88
CA VAL A 105 23.32 13.02 30.66
C VAL A 105 24.70 12.53 30.20
N LEU A 106 24.90 12.38 28.90
CA LEU A 106 26.17 11.96 28.29
C LEU A 106 27.26 12.99 28.58
N TYR A 107 26.96 14.29 28.47
CA TYR A 107 27.89 15.36 28.77
C TYR A 107 28.35 15.32 30.26
N ASN A 108 27.42 15.14 31.18
CA ASN A 108 27.75 15.03 32.62
C ASN A 108 28.57 13.77 32.90
N ARG A 109 28.28 12.65 32.22
CA ARG A 109 29.06 11.42 32.34
C ARG A 109 30.51 11.62 31.94
N VAL A 110 30.81 12.34 30.87
CA VAL A 110 32.19 12.69 30.47
C VAL A 110 32.92 13.46 31.60
N ARG A 111 32.22 14.39 32.27
CA ARG A 111 32.81 15.21 33.35
C ARG A 111 33.06 14.43 34.65
N GLN A 112 32.27 13.40 34.90
CA GLN A 112 32.29 12.62 36.14
C GLN A 112 33.17 11.38 36.09
N MET A 113 33.65 10.98 34.90
CA MET A 113 34.50 9.77 34.75
C MET A 113 35.87 9.99 35.46
N PRO A 114 36.24 9.10 36.40
CA PRO A 114 37.44 9.26 37.20
C PRO A 114 38.71 8.79 36.46
N THR A 115 38.58 7.91 35.44
CA THR A 115 39.74 7.34 34.71
C THR A 115 39.89 7.92 33.32
N PRO A 116 41.11 8.06 32.79
CA PRO A 116 41.34 8.54 31.43
C PRO A 116 40.62 7.67 30.35
N GLU A 117 40.70 6.36 30.51
CA GLU A 117 40.06 5.38 29.58
C GLU A 117 38.53 5.51 29.63
N GLY A 118 37.94 5.59 30.83
CA GLY A 118 36.50 5.79 31.02
C GLY A 118 36.04 7.16 30.45
N LYS A 119 36.86 8.21 30.62
CA LYS A 119 36.56 9.51 30.03
C LYS A 119 36.63 9.50 28.52
N ALA A 120 37.61 8.80 27.92
CA ALA A 120 37.70 8.65 26.46
C ALA A 120 36.48 7.90 25.89
N ALA A 121 36.06 6.82 26.54
CA ALA A 121 34.87 6.07 26.15
C ALA A 121 33.58 6.91 26.24
N ALA A 122 33.39 7.63 27.34
CA ALA A 122 32.25 8.52 27.51
C ALA A 122 32.25 9.68 26.50
N GLN A 123 33.42 10.21 26.16
CA GLN A 123 33.60 11.26 25.15
C GLN A 123 33.23 10.73 23.74
N ALA A 124 33.61 9.51 23.40
CA ALA A 124 33.22 8.89 22.13
C ALA A 124 31.70 8.69 22.03
N GLU A 125 31.05 8.26 23.11
CA GLU A 125 29.58 8.12 23.17
C GLU A 125 28.88 9.48 23.02
N TYR A 126 29.36 10.52 23.68
CA TYR A 126 28.84 11.87 23.54
C TYR A 126 29.00 12.38 22.08
N GLN A 127 30.19 12.22 21.49
CA GLN A 127 30.43 12.63 20.10
C GLN A 127 29.58 11.88 19.11
N ALA A 128 29.38 10.57 19.28
CA ALA A 128 28.48 9.77 18.45
C ALA A 128 27.03 10.27 18.53
N ASN A 129 26.56 10.68 19.72
CA ASN A 129 25.24 11.27 19.90
C ASN A 129 25.14 12.63 19.21
N GLU A 130 26.16 13.50 19.29
CA GLU A 130 26.18 14.79 18.59
C GLU A 130 26.13 14.62 17.07
N GLN A 131 26.91 13.68 16.51
CA GLN A 131 26.88 13.37 15.09
C GLN A 131 25.51 12.83 14.64
N ALA A 132 24.88 11.98 15.46
CA ALA A 132 23.54 11.50 15.21
C ALA A 132 22.50 12.64 15.21
N ILE A 133 22.58 13.58 16.16
CA ILE A 133 21.71 14.77 16.21
C ILE A 133 21.88 15.59 14.92
N GLN A 134 23.10 15.91 14.53
CA GLN A 134 23.36 16.69 13.31
C GLN A 134 22.81 16.02 12.05
N ARG A 135 23.01 14.69 11.93
CA ARG A 135 22.46 13.90 10.81
C ARG A 135 20.92 13.97 10.78
N LEU A 136 20.27 13.75 11.93
CA LEU A 136 18.82 13.76 12.02
C LEU A 136 18.22 15.15 11.75
N GLU A 137 18.87 16.22 12.22
CA GLU A 137 18.46 17.59 11.94
C GLU A 137 18.56 17.93 10.45
N LYS A 138 19.61 17.47 9.76
CA LYS A 138 19.78 17.64 8.33
C LYS A 138 18.70 16.88 7.56
N GLU A 139 18.52 15.58 7.86
CA GLU A 139 17.52 14.73 7.20
C GLU A 139 16.10 15.29 7.38
N LEU A 140 15.77 15.76 8.58
CA LEU A 140 14.48 16.39 8.87
C LEU A 140 14.28 17.71 8.12
N ALA A 141 15.33 18.52 7.97
CA ALA A 141 15.30 19.75 7.19
C ALA A 141 15.05 19.46 5.70
N ASP A 142 15.71 18.44 5.15
CA ASP A 142 15.55 18.01 3.75
C ASP A 142 14.12 17.53 3.48
N ILE A 143 13.54 16.71 4.36
CA ILE A 143 12.15 16.25 4.25
C ILE A 143 11.18 17.45 4.28
N LYS A 144 11.37 18.38 5.23
CA LYS A 144 10.52 19.57 5.33
C LYS A 144 10.63 20.51 4.13
N ALA A 145 11.83 20.63 3.54
CA ALA A 145 12.04 21.42 2.33
C ALA A 145 11.31 20.82 1.13
N LYS A 146 11.46 19.53 0.90
CA LYS A 146 10.79 18.77 -0.18
C LYS A 146 9.27 18.80 -0.03
N GLN A 147 8.75 18.68 1.18
CA GLN A 147 7.31 18.78 1.45
C GLN A 147 6.76 20.17 1.08
N ARG A 148 7.46 21.24 1.48
CA ARG A 148 7.07 22.62 1.13
C ARG A 148 7.12 22.87 -0.39
N GLU A 149 8.05 22.26 -1.08
CA GLU A 149 8.15 22.36 -2.53
C GLU A 149 6.97 21.66 -3.23
N ALA A 150 6.61 20.46 -2.79
CA ALA A 150 5.43 19.74 -3.26
C ALA A 150 4.13 20.52 -3.01
N GLU A 151 3.95 21.08 -1.81
CA GLU A 151 2.80 21.93 -1.45
C GLU A 151 2.72 23.20 -2.32
N LYS A 152 3.87 23.83 -2.64
CA LYS A 152 3.93 24.99 -3.54
C LYS A 152 3.54 24.65 -4.96
N LYS A 153 4.04 23.53 -5.50
CA LYS A 153 3.68 23.05 -6.84
C LYS A 153 2.19 22.79 -6.94
N GLN A 154 1.62 22.12 -5.94
CA GLN A 154 0.19 21.82 -5.85
C GLN A 154 -0.67 23.09 -5.71
N GLY A 155 -0.24 24.06 -4.92
CA GLY A 155 -0.90 25.36 -4.77
C GLY A 155 -0.86 26.20 -6.06
N GLN A 156 0.25 26.17 -6.79
CA GLN A 156 0.37 26.87 -8.10
C GLN A 156 -0.49 26.23 -9.19
N GLN A 157 -0.64 24.92 -9.20
CA GLN A 157 -1.54 24.22 -10.12
C GLN A 157 -2.99 24.54 -9.83
N ASN A 158 -3.41 24.53 -8.57
CA ASN A 158 -4.75 24.91 -8.16
C ASN A 158 -5.07 26.38 -8.51
N ALA A 159 -4.10 27.28 -8.39
CA ALA A 159 -4.27 28.70 -8.75
C ALA A 159 -4.34 28.92 -10.28
N LYS A 160 -3.56 28.18 -11.08
CA LYS A 160 -3.64 28.21 -12.56
C LYS A 160 -4.98 27.69 -13.05
N ASN A 161 -5.52 26.64 -12.43
CA ASN A 161 -6.81 26.06 -12.77
C ASN A 161 -8.00 26.98 -12.44
N GLN A 162 -7.86 27.86 -11.42
CA GLN A 162 -8.89 28.83 -11.06
C GLN A 162 -8.92 30.05 -12.00
N ASN A 163 -7.80 30.42 -12.62
CA ASN A 163 -7.68 31.63 -13.43
C ASN A 163 -7.88 31.42 -14.95
N ASN A 164 -8.13 30.19 -15.41
CA ASN A 164 -8.34 29.90 -16.81
C ASN A 164 -9.60 29.04 -17.02
N PRO A 165 -10.78 29.65 -17.23
CA PRO A 165 -12.03 28.94 -17.43
C PRO A 165 -12.07 28.09 -18.73
N ASN A 166 -11.07 28.25 -19.61
CA ASN A 166 -10.87 27.44 -20.83
C ASN A 166 -9.69 26.46 -20.73
N SER A 167 -9.01 26.35 -19.59
CA SER A 167 -8.00 25.30 -19.44
C SER A 167 -8.71 23.95 -19.39
N GLN A 168 -8.52 23.19 -20.43
CA GLN A 168 -8.72 21.74 -20.40
C GLN A 168 -8.12 21.22 -19.09
N ALA A 169 -8.89 20.37 -18.41
CA ALA A 169 -8.58 19.77 -17.10
C ALA A 169 -7.08 19.51 -16.93
N ALA A 170 -6.60 19.72 -15.71
CA ALA A 170 -5.23 19.38 -15.34
C ALA A 170 -4.87 18.02 -15.93
N ASN A 171 -3.85 18.04 -16.77
CA ASN A 171 -3.52 16.91 -17.64
C ASN A 171 -3.33 15.68 -16.75
N PRO A 172 -3.99 14.54 -16.97
CA PRO A 172 -3.74 13.31 -16.24
C PRO A 172 -2.25 12.94 -16.20
N ILE A 173 -1.51 13.36 -17.22
CA ILE A 173 -0.05 13.24 -17.35
C ILE A 173 0.67 14.05 -16.25
N GLU A 174 0.27 15.29 -15.95
CA GLU A 174 0.91 16.10 -14.89
C GLU A 174 0.70 15.52 -13.50
N ASN A 175 -0.48 14.98 -13.20
CA ASN A 175 -0.73 14.27 -11.94
C ASN A 175 0.05 12.97 -11.83
N GLN A 176 0.35 12.33 -12.95
CA GLN A 176 1.13 11.10 -13.01
C GLN A 176 2.65 11.37 -12.93
N GLU A 177 3.13 12.47 -13.50
CA GLU A 177 4.52 12.94 -13.32
C GLU A 177 4.77 13.32 -11.86
N LEU A 178 3.84 14.00 -11.19
CA LEU A 178 3.89 14.28 -9.76
C LEU A 178 3.88 12.98 -8.94
N SER A 179 3.07 11.99 -9.30
CA SER A 179 3.04 10.71 -8.61
C SER A 179 4.32 9.92 -8.79
N GLN A 180 4.94 10.00 -9.96
CA GLN A 180 6.22 9.36 -10.25
C GLN A 180 7.38 10.09 -9.55
N GLU A 181 7.37 11.43 -9.52
CA GLU A 181 8.32 12.22 -8.75
C GLU A 181 8.18 11.95 -7.25
N GLU A 182 6.96 11.82 -6.73
CA GLU A 182 6.71 11.48 -5.32
C GLU A 182 7.12 10.05 -4.98
N SER A 183 6.92 9.09 -5.87
CA SER A 183 7.40 7.72 -5.72
C SER A 183 8.94 7.66 -5.76
N ASN A 184 9.56 8.36 -6.69
CA ASN A 184 11.02 8.47 -6.77
C ASN A 184 11.59 9.16 -5.52
N LEU A 185 10.91 10.20 -5.03
CA LEU A 185 11.28 10.89 -3.81
C LEU A 185 11.20 9.99 -2.57
N THR A 186 10.23 9.10 -2.51
CA THR A 186 10.09 8.11 -1.45
C THR A 186 11.27 7.13 -1.46
N LYS A 187 11.70 6.71 -2.65
CA LYS A 187 12.91 5.88 -2.85
C LYS A 187 14.19 6.62 -2.44
N GLU A 188 14.35 7.88 -2.85
CA GLU A 188 15.49 8.74 -2.48
C GLU A 188 15.57 9.01 -0.97
N LEU A 189 14.44 9.00 -0.25
CA LEU A 189 14.40 9.16 1.20
C LEU A 189 14.84 7.89 1.96
N GLY A 190 15.34 6.87 1.25
CA GLY A 190 15.88 5.65 1.85
C GLY A 190 14.80 4.68 2.35
N TYR A 191 13.59 4.78 1.81
CA TYR A 191 12.65 3.68 1.91
C TYR A 191 13.10 2.62 0.92
N GLU A 192 13.83 1.63 1.40
CA GLU A 192 14.05 0.41 0.63
C GLU A 192 12.68 -0.26 0.42
N ILE A 193 12.22 -0.25 -0.82
CA ILE A 193 11.14 -1.13 -1.26
C ILE A 193 11.78 -2.51 -1.32
N SER A 194 11.84 -3.17 -0.19
CA SER A 194 12.30 -4.54 -0.14
C SER A 194 11.13 -5.44 -0.51
N ASP A 195 11.33 -6.30 -1.50
CA ASP A 195 10.41 -7.40 -1.73
C ASP A 195 10.22 -8.15 -0.42
N THR A 196 8.97 -8.26 0.01
CA THR A 196 8.67 -9.02 1.22
C THR A 196 8.96 -10.48 0.95
N PRO A 197 9.85 -11.12 1.73
CA PRO A 197 10.17 -12.51 1.51
C PRO A 197 8.90 -13.36 1.48
N GLY A 198 8.70 -14.10 0.38
CA GLY A 198 7.64 -15.09 0.28
C GLY A 198 6.25 -14.58 -0.11
N ILE A 199 6.08 -13.28 -0.35
CA ILE A 199 4.83 -12.72 -0.83
C ILE A 199 5.09 -11.83 -2.03
N LYS A 200 4.29 -11.99 -3.09
CA LYS A 200 4.13 -10.99 -4.15
C LYS A 200 2.68 -10.53 -4.16
N ALA A 201 2.44 -9.22 -4.19
CA ALA A 201 1.09 -8.69 -4.12
C ALA A 201 0.77 -7.74 -5.27
N HIS A 202 -0.42 -7.91 -5.87
CA HIS A 202 -1.12 -6.86 -6.62
C HIS A 202 -2.18 -6.25 -5.71
N ILE A 203 -2.16 -4.94 -5.57
CA ILE A 203 -3.17 -4.18 -4.84
C ILE A 203 -3.82 -3.24 -5.84
N CYS A 204 -5.10 -3.48 -6.12
CA CYS A 204 -5.83 -2.83 -7.18
C CYS A 204 -7.07 -2.10 -6.66
N THR A 205 -7.45 -1.06 -7.36
CA THR A 205 -8.78 -0.46 -7.36
C THR A 205 -9.48 -0.80 -8.68
N LEU A 206 -10.79 -0.57 -8.76
CA LEU A 206 -11.58 -0.87 -9.95
C LEU A 206 -12.07 0.40 -10.63
N MET A 207 -11.88 0.49 -11.93
CA MET A 207 -12.43 1.55 -12.77
C MET A 207 -13.85 1.20 -13.24
N PRO A 208 -14.80 2.15 -13.21
CA PRO A 208 -16.14 1.97 -13.76
C PRO A 208 -16.13 2.01 -15.29
N LYS A 209 -17.27 1.61 -15.86
CA LYS A 209 -17.58 1.84 -17.28
C LYS A 209 -18.42 3.09 -17.46
N ASP A 210 -18.23 3.78 -18.59
CA ASP A 210 -19.11 4.84 -19.08
C ASP A 210 -20.42 4.28 -19.67
N GLU A 211 -21.29 5.16 -20.13
CA GLU A 211 -22.56 4.78 -20.78
C GLU A 211 -22.37 3.99 -22.09
N GLN A 212 -21.20 4.13 -22.71
CA GLN A 212 -20.83 3.43 -23.93
C GLN A 212 -20.21 2.05 -23.65
N GLY A 213 -19.95 1.74 -22.37
CA GLY A 213 -19.37 0.47 -21.93
C GLY A 213 -17.83 0.42 -21.89
N ASN A 214 -17.16 1.56 -22.09
CA ASN A 214 -15.71 1.68 -21.98
C ASN A 214 -15.31 1.93 -20.53
N TYR A 215 -14.20 1.34 -20.06
CA TYR A 215 -13.63 1.70 -18.77
C TYR A 215 -13.05 3.11 -18.81
N VAL A 216 -13.20 3.85 -17.70
CA VAL A 216 -12.76 5.24 -17.60
C VAL A 216 -11.82 5.46 -16.44
N HIS A 217 -10.78 6.28 -16.66
CA HIS A 217 -9.81 6.61 -15.62
C HIS A 217 -10.30 7.65 -14.63
N SER A 218 -11.10 8.60 -15.14
CA SER A 218 -11.57 9.76 -14.38
C SER A 218 -12.90 10.27 -14.93
N TYR A 219 -13.54 11.12 -14.16
CA TYR A 219 -14.71 11.89 -14.55
C TYR A 219 -14.59 13.34 -14.05
N LYS A 220 -15.35 14.26 -14.64
CA LYS A 220 -15.39 15.65 -14.17
C LYS A 220 -16.45 15.83 -13.10
N ASP A 221 -16.08 16.44 -11.98
CA ASP A 221 -17.02 16.83 -10.95
C ASP A 221 -17.90 18.02 -11.39
N SER A 222 -18.84 18.44 -10.54
CA SER A 222 -19.74 19.59 -10.81
C SER A 222 -18.99 20.93 -10.97
N LYS A 223 -17.72 21.00 -10.58
CA LYS A 223 -16.85 22.18 -10.70
C LYS A 223 -15.91 22.07 -11.90
N GLY A 224 -15.95 20.95 -12.65
CA GLY A 224 -15.09 20.70 -13.81
C GLY A 224 -13.72 20.12 -13.44
N ASN A 225 -13.45 19.78 -12.17
CA ASN A 225 -12.22 19.14 -11.76
C ASN A 225 -12.24 17.68 -12.18
N GLU A 226 -11.09 17.18 -12.62
CA GLU A 226 -10.93 15.77 -12.92
C GLU A 226 -10.73 14.97 -11.63
N ILE A 227 -11.60 13.98 -11.40
CA ILE A 227 -11.57 13.10 -10.23
C ILE A 227 -11.34 11.67 -10.72
N PRO A 228 -10.44 10.90 -10.10
CA PRO A 228 -10.27 9.49 -10.43
C PRO A 228 -11.58 8.72 -10.34
N ALA A 229 -11.94 8.04 -11.42
CA ALA A 229 -13.12 7.19 -11.44
C ALA A 229 -12.80 5.88 -10.70
N GLU A 230 -13.62 5.53 -9.71
CA GLU A 230 -13.43 4.32 -8.91
C GLU A 230 -14.77 3.68 -8.59
N VAL A 231 -14.86 2.36 -8.72
CA VAL A 231 -15.97 1.58 -8.21
C VAL A 231 -15.77 1.39 -6.72
N TYR A 232 -16.74 1.81 -5.91
CA TYR A 232 -16.69 1.61 -4.47
C TYR A 232 -16.95 0.15 -4.12
N VAL A 233 -15.90 -0.55 -3.75
CA VAL A 233 -15.94 -1.95 -3.32
C VAL A 233 -16.49 -2.05 -1.91
N HIS A 234 -17.58 -2.83 -1.71
CA HIS A 234 -18.15 -3.09 -0.39
C HIS A 234 -18.24 -4.59 -0.06
N SER A 235 -17.80 -5.43 -0.96
CA SER A 235 -17.63 -6.88 -0.75
C SER A 235 -16.53 -7.17 0.29
N LYS A 236 -16.65 -8.29 0.98
CA LYS A 236 -15.65 -8.82 1.90
C LYS A 236 -15.51 -10.31 1.59
N VAL A 237 -14.68 -10.60 0.60
CA VAL A 237 -14.45 -11.94 0.05
C VAL A 237 -12.98 -12.29 0.18
N THR A 238 -12.71 -13.52 0.60
CA THR A 238 -11.37 -14.10 0.58
C THR A 238 -11.44 -15.49 -0.04
N ILE A 239 -10.58 -15.76 -1.02
CA ILE A 239 -10.46 -17.07 -1.68
C ILE A 239 -9.02 -17.51 -1.61
N MET A 240 -8.77 -18.77 -1.26
CA MET A 240 -7.44 -19.37 -1.11
C MET A 240 -7.36 -20.63 -1.96
N ASP A 241 -6.40 -20.68 -2.88
CA ASP A 241 -6.03 -21.85 -3.69
C ASP A 241 -7.23 -22.55 -4.38
N ASP A 242 -8.28 -21.81 -4.75
CA ASP A 242 -9.55 -22.35 -5.30
C ASP A 242 -10.22 -23.47 -4.46
N VAL A 243 -9.90 -23.58 -3.17
CA VAL A 243 -10.47 -24.62 -2.29
C VAL A 243 -11.21 -24.05 -1.09
N PHE A 244 -10.90 -22.81 -0.69
CA PHE A 244 -11.42 -22.20 0.51
C PHE A 244 -11.95 -20.81 0.23
N THR A 245 -13.17 -20.52 0.71
CA THR A 245 -13.82 -19.22 0.54
C THR A 245 -14.37 -18.70 1.86
N VAL A 246 -14.17 -17.41 2.11
CA VAL A 246 -14.84 -16.67 3.18
C VAL A 246 -15.61 -15.50 2.55
N ILE A 247 -16.89 -15.40 2.85
CA ILE A 247 -17.72 -14.23 2.56
C ILE A 247 -18.24 -13.72 3.90
N SER A 248 -17.97 -12.45 4.24
CA SER A 248 -18.35 -11.93 5.56
C SER A 248 -18.75 -10.46 5.52
N SER A 249 -19.26 -9.96 6.65
CA SER A 249 -19.41 -8.53 6.88
C SER A 249 -18.10 -7.87 7.35
N ALA A 250 -17.09 -8.65 7.75
CA ALA A 250 -15.86 -8.18 8.35
C ALA A 250 -14.94 -7.47 7.34
N ASN A 251 -14.64 -6.22 7.62
CA ASN A 251 -13.59 -5.49 6.92
C ASN A 251 -12.19 -5.94 7.40
N LEU A 252 -11.19 -5.81 6.52
CA LEU A 252 -9.79 -5.98 6.90
C LEU A 252 -9.27 -4.71 7.59
N ASN A 253 -9.81 -4.43 8.77
CA ASN A 253 -9.40 -3.37 9.67
C ASN A 253 -9.45 -3.87 11.14
N THR A 254 -8.91 -3.09 12.06
CA THR A 254 -8.83 -3.46 13.48
C THR A 254 -10.19 -3.64 14.11
N ARG A 255 -11.14 -2.77 13.78
CA ARG A 255 -12.49 -2.83 14.36
C ARG A 255 -13.20 -4.13 14.02
N SER A 256 -13.35 -4.45 12.73
CA SER A 256 -14.04 -5.67 12.30
C SER A 256 -13.33 -6.95 12.73
N MET A 257 -11.98 -6.91 12.76
CA MET A 257 -11.19 -8.11 13.08
C MET A 257 -11.05 -8.39 14.57
N GLN A 258 -11.22 -7.39 15.44
CA GLN A 258 -10.92 -7.53 16.87
C GLN A 258 -12.03 -7.05 17.81
N VAL A 259 -12.93 -6.17 17.38
CA VAL A 259 -13.87 -5.46 18.24
C VAL A 259 -15.33 -5.70 17.85
N ASP A 260 -15.68 -5.46 16.58
CA ASP A 260 -17.06 -5.49 16.12
C ASP A 260 -17.57 -6.94 16.01
N THR A 261 -18.88 -7.12 16.17
CA THR A 261 -19.54 -8.40 15.91
C THR A 261 -19.79 -8.52 14.40
N GLU A 262 -19.23 -9.55 13.80
CA GLU A 262 -19.30 -9.78 12.37
C GLU A 262 -19.88 -11.17 12.06
N LEU A 263 -20.56 -11.28 10.92
CA LEU A 263 -21.12 -12.54 10.45
C LEU A 263 -20.43 -12.94 9.13
N GLY A 264 -20.08 -14.21 8.99
CA GLY A 264 -19.48 -14.73 7.77
C GLY A 264 -19.82 -16.18 7.51
N ILE A 265 -19.75 -16.54 6.24
CA ILE A 265 -19.87 -17.93 5.76
C ILE A 265 -18.49 -18.38 5.31
N ILE A 266 -18.12 -19.57 5.74
CA ILE A 266 -16.89 -20.24 5.35
C ILE A 266 -17.28 -21.49 4.57
N MET A 267 -16.62 -21.69 3.43
CA MET A 267 -16.85 -22.85 2.56
C MET A 267 -15.52 -23.49 2.17
N GLU A 268 -15.41 -24.77 2.40
CA GLU A 268 -14.30 -25.62 1.94
C GLU A 268 -14.81 -26.46 0.74
N CYS A 269 -14.98 -25.81 -0.39
CA CYS A 269 -15.53 -26.43 -1.61
C CYS A 269 -14.87 -25.80 -2.85
N GLY A 270 -14.06 -26.57 -3.55
CA GLY A 270 -13.32 -26.11 -4.71
C GLY A 270 -14.21 -25.56 -5.82
N GLU A 271 -15.29 -26.26 -6.14
CA GLU A 271 -16.24 -25.82 -7.18
C GLU A 271 -16.84 -24.43 -6.87
N VAL A 272 -17.17 -24.17 -5.59
CA VAL A 272 -17.68 -22.87 -5.17
C VAL A 272 -16.57 -21.81 -5.19
N ALA A 273 -15.39 -22.14 -4.69
CA ALA A 273 -14.26 -21.20 -4.60
C ALA A 273 -13.81 -20.77 -6.01
N GLU A 274 -13.56 -21.73 -6.89
CA GLU A 274 -13.16 -21.46 -8.27
C GLU A 274 -14.26 -20.74 -9.05
N GLY A 275 -15.50 -21.20 -8.93
CA GLY A 275 -16.65 -20.59 -9.61
C GLY A 275 -16.87 -19.13 -9.19
N LEU A 276 -16.70 -18.80 -7.91
CA LEU A 276 -16.78 -17.42 -7.42
C LEU A 276 -15.60 -16.58 -7.92
N ARG A 277 -14.37 -17.09 -7.81
CA ARG A 277 -13.18 -16.41 -8.32
C ARG A 277 -13.33 -16.07 -9.79
N LYS A 278 -13.69 -17.04 -10.60
CA LYS A 278 -13.85 -16.87 -12.06
C LYS A 278 -14.85 -15.76 -12.40
N ARG A 279 -15.98 -15.71 -11.71
CA ARG A 279 -16.98 -14.64 -11.91
C ARG A 279 -16.46 -13.26 -11.54
N LEU A 280 -15.77 -13.13 -10.39
CA LEU A 280 -15.21 -11.86 -9.96
C LEU A 280 -14.09 -11.40 -10.89
N TRP A 281 -13.19 -12.31 -11.24
CA TRP A 281 -12.06 -11.95 -12.11
C TRP A 281 -12.48 -11.66 -13.55
N ASP A 282 -13.54 -12.29 -14.05
CA ASP A 282 -14.16 -11.92 -15.33
C ASP A 282 -14.64 -10.45 -15.33
N LEU A 283 -15.22 -10.00 -14.23
CA LEU A 283 -15.59 -8.60 -14.08
C LEU A 283 -14.36 -7.67 -14.05
N HIS A 284 -13.32 -8.06 -13.33
CA HIS A 284 -12.14 -7.23 -13.14
C HIS A 284 -11.25 -7.16 -14.37
N THR A 285 -11.11 -8.28 -15.10
CA THR A 285 -10.23 -8.43 -16.26
C THR A 285 -10.95 -8.29 -17.60
N ASN A 286 -12.23 -7.87 -17.59
CA ASN A 286 -13.06 -7.77 -18.79
C ASN A 286 -13.17 -9.10 -19.57
N LYS A 287 -13.34 -10.20 -18.85
CA LYS A 287 -13.42 -11.58 -19.40
C LYS A 287 -12.15 -12.01 -20.16
N ASN A 288 -11.00 -11.48 -19.77
CA ASN A 288 -9.74 -11.93 -20.33
C ASN A 288 -9.41 -13.34 -19.80
N GLY A 289 -9.60 -14.37 -20.64
CA GLY A 289 -9.38 -15.76 -20.23
C GLY A 289 -7.93 -16.06 -19.83
N ALA A 290 -6.95 -15.36 -20.39
CA ALA A 290 -5.55 -15.49 -19.97
C ALA A 290 -5.30 -14.99 -18.55
N ALA A 291 -6.11 -14.04 -18.06
CA ALA A 291 -6.02 -13.51 -16.71
C ALA A 291 -6.91 -14.24 -15.70
N ASN A 292 -7.71 -15.21 -16.12
CA ASN A 292 -8.68 -15.92 -15.29
C ASN A 292 -8.80 -17.41 -15.70
N PRO A 293 -7.70 -18.20 -15.60
CA PRO A 293 -7.67 -19.60 -16.01
C PRO A 293 -8.40 -20.50 -15.02
N ASP A 294 -8.59 -21.73 -15.44
CA ASP A 294 -8.86 -22.85 -14.55
C ASP A 294 -7.58 -23.25 -13.79
N ASN A 295 -7.72 -24.00 -12.71
CA ASN A 295 -6.61 -24.58 -11.96
C ASN A 295 -5.59 -23.58 -11.36
N LEU A 296 -6.04 -22.43 -10.91
CA LEU A 296 -5.16 -21.43 -10.25
C LEU A 296 -4.51 -21.94 -8.95
N HIS A 297 -5.01 -23.05 -8.40
CA HIS A 297 -4.37 -23.74 -7.29
C HIS A 297 -2.99 -24.34 -7.64
N ASP A 298 -2.71 -24.57 -8.94
CA ASP A 298 -1.37 -24.92 -9.41
C ASP A 298 -0.44 -23.68 -9.26
N TYR A 299 0.67 -23.89 -8.57
CA TYR A 299 1.62 -22.81 -8.31
C TYR A 299 2.19 -22.17 -9.58
N ALA A 300 2.52 -22.98 -10.60
CA ALA A 300 3.04 -22.47 -11.87
C ALA A 300 2.01 -21.58 -12.58
N VAL A 301 0.75 -22.01 -12.58
CA VAL A 301 -0.36 -21.19 -13.11
C VAL A 301 -0.51 -19.89 -12.33
N ALA A 302 -0.42 -19.93 -11.00
CA ALA A 302 -0.51 -18.73 -10.17
C ALA A 302 0.62 -17.72 -10.46
N VAL A 303 1.84 -18.19 -10.76
CA VAL A 303 2.97 -17.35 -11.20
C VAL A 303 2.64 -16.66 -12.53
N ASP A 304 2.23 -17.43 -13.53
CA ASP A 304 1.93 -16.90 -14.87
C ASP A 304 0.81 -15.86 -14.82
N ILE A 305 -0.22 -16.11 -14.03
CA ILE A 305 -1.35 -15.18 -13.89
C ILE A 305 -0.99 -13.91 -13.14
N PHE A 306 -0.09 -14.00 -12.17
CA PHE A 306 0.41 -12.82 -11.50
C PHE A 306 1.09 -11.86 -12.50
N ASP A 307 1.86 -12.41 -13.44
CA ASP A 307 2.50 -11.63 -14.49
C ASP A 307 1.49 -11.11 -15.53
N VAL A 308 0.45 -11.86 -15.85
CA VAL A 308 -0.66 -11.38 -16.73
C VAL A 308 -1.40 -10.20 -16.08
N TRP A 309 -1.71 -10.27 -14.79
CA TRP A 309 -2.32 -9.14 -14.08
C TRP A 309 -1.40 -7.90 -14.09
N GLN A 310 -0.09 -8.10 -13.89
CA GLN A 310 0.89 -7.01 -14.00
C GLN A 310 0.86 -6.35 -15.39
N GLN A 311 0.74 -7.14 -16.45
CA GLN A 311 0.66 -6.62 -17.82
C GLN A 311 -0.62 -5.82 -18.04
N LEU A 312 -1.77 -6.31 -17.58
CA LEU A 312 -3.06 -5.59 -17.68
C LEU A 312 -3.03 -4.26 -16.91
N ILE A 313 -2.51 -4.27 -15.68
CA ILE A 313 -2.36 -3.05 -14.86
C ILE A 313 -1.46 -2.04 -15.57
N LYS A 314 -0.35 -2.52 -16.16
CA LYS A 314 0.57 -1.67 -16.92
C LYS A 314 -0.08 -1.11 -18.19
N ALA A 315 -0.79 -1.94 -18.96
CA ALA A 315 -1.49 -1.52 -20.17
C ALA A 315 -2.51 -0.43 -19.85
N ASN A 316 -3.29 -0.58 -18.77
CA ASN A 316 -4.23 0.45 -18.33
C ASN A 316 -3.53 1.74 -17.89
N LYS A 317 -2.38 1.64 -17.24
CA LYS A 317 -1.56 2.81 -16.86
C LYS A 317 -1.00 3.53 -18.10
N ASP A 318 -0.58 2.79 -19.12
CA ASP A 318 -0.10 3.35 -20.38
C ASP A 318 -1.28 3.96 -21.17
N ALA A 319 -2.45 3.32 -21.22
CA ALA A 319 -3.68 3.88 -21.80
C ALA A 319 -4.07 5.22 -21.15
N GLN A 320 -3.91 5.35 -19.83
CA GLN A 320 -4.13 6.63 -19.13
C GLN A 320 -3.20 7.73 -19.62
N LYS A 321 -1.91 7.44 -19.85
CA LYS A 321 -0.93 8.40 -20.37
C LYS A 321 -1.25 8.82 -21.79
N ASP A 322 -1.68 7.86 -22.61
CA ASP A 322 -1.97 8.06 -24.03
C ASP A 322 -3.37 8.66 -24.26
N GLY A 323 -4.15 8.88 -23.19
CA GLY A 323 -5.53 9.39 -23.26
C GLY A 323 -6.50 8.43 -23.95
N THR A 324 -6.23 7.12 -23.88
CA THR A 324 -7.07 6.06 -24.43
C THR A 324 -7.85 5.33 -23.34
N TYR A 325 -8.81 4.49 -23.72
CA TYR A 325 -9.60 3.72 -22.78
C TYR A 325 -8.82 2.53 -22.20
N PRO A 326 -8.96 2.25 -20.89
CA PRO A 326 -8.43 1.03 -20.29
C PRO A 326 -9.03 -0.23 -20.89
N GLU A 327 -8.27 -1.31 -20.94
CA GLU A 327 -8.74 -2.61 -21.42
C GLU A 327 -9.63 -3.34 -20.42
N CYS A 328 -9.45 -3.10 -19.13
CA CYS A 328 -10.17 -3.76 -18.04
C CYS A 328 -10.34 -2.84 -16.82
N ALA A 329 -11.03 -3.32 -15.78
CA ALA A 329 -11.31 -2.54 -14.58
C ALA A 329 -10.09 -2.30 -13.68
N LEU A 330 -9.03 -3.09 -13.79
CA LEU A 330 -7.91 -3.06 -12.85
C LEU A 330 -7.07 -1.79 -12.96
N ARG A 331 -6.86 -1.14 -11.84
CA ARG A 331 -5.92 -0.02 -11.68
C ARG A 331 -5.06 -0.27 -10.46
N GLU A 332 -3.75 -0.06 -10.56
CA GLU A 332 -2.86 -0.10 -9.41
C GLU A 332 -3.35 0.86 -8.32
N PHE A 333 -3.38 0.39 -7.08
CA PHE A 333 -3.73 1.24 -5.95
C PHE A 333 -2.74 2.39 -5.85
N TYR A 334 -3.25 3.60 -5.75
CA TYR A 334 -2.46 4.80 -5.49
C TYR A 334 -3.28 5.80 -4.67
N ARG A 335 -2.67 6.37 -3.65
CA ARG A 335 -3.28 7.40 -2.81
C ARG A 335 -2.28 8.52 -2.54
N ALA A 336 -2.54 9.68 -3.12
CA ALA A 336 -1.71 10.88 -2.96
C ALA A 336 -1.96 11.66 -1.65
N ASP A 337 -3.02 11.33 -0.90
CA ASP A 337 -3.40 12.06 0.34
C ASP A 337 -2.22 12.10 1.32
N PRO A 338 -1.69 13.29 1.68
CA PRO A 338 -0.58 13.42 2.60
C PRO A 338 -0.99 13.28 4.08
N THR A 339 -2.29 13.18 4.35
CA THR A 339 -2.81 13.19 5.72
C THR A 339 -2.64 11.85 6.39
N MET A 340 -1.77 11.78 7.38
CA MET A 340 -1.65 10.62 8.25
C MET A 340 -2.78 10.61 9.29
N SER A 341 -3.52 9.51 9.36
CA SER A 341 -4.55 9.26 10.38
C SER A 341 -4.33 7.89 11.03
N LYS A 342 -4.35 7.87 12.36
CA LYS A 342 -4.31 6.66 13.19
C LYS A 342 -5.71 6.16 13.59
N SER A 343 -6.74 6.90 13.24
CA SER A 343 -8.13 6.49 13.47
C SER A 343 -8.50 5.37 12.49
N ASP A 344 -8.95 4.25 13.04
CA ASP A 344 -9.30 3.05 12.29
C ASP A 344 -10.82 2.74 12.43
#